data_bcf252bde9702e22820b54ca94aad6d6
#
_entry.id   bcf252bde9702e22820b54ca94aad6d6
#
_cell.length_a   1.000
_cell.length_b   1.000
_cell.length_c   1.000
_cell.angle_alpha   90.00
_cell.angle_beta   90.00
_cell.angle_gamma   90.00
#
_symmetry.space_group_name_H-M   'P 1'
#
loop_
_entity.id
_entity.type
_entity.pdbx_description
1 polymer ?
#
loop_
_entity_poly.entity_id
_entity_poly.type
_entity_poly.pdbx_seq_one_letter_code
_entity_poly.pdbx_strand_id
1 'polypeptide(L)'
;MSLTDTPNANRLHITLFGRRNSGKSSLINALTGQDTALVSNTPGTTTDLVSKAMEIQGIGPCLFIDTPGFDDEGALGELRISRTLKAIEKTDIALLLCEDTTLFHEKEILALLKEKNIPVIPVLNKIDIRENSDHLATYIEEQCKIHPLLISAKEKIGIELIRQAILEKLPSDFGQQSITRELVTEN
;
A
#
# COMPACT_ATOMS: atom_id res chain seq x y z
N MET A 1 -12.58 14.24 18.29
CA MET A 1 -11.24 14.63 17.79
C MET A 1 -11.28 14.66 16.27
N SER A 2 -10.81 15.72 15.67
CA SER A 2 -10.73 15.77 14.20
C SER A 2 -9.61 14.86 13.72
N LEU A 3 -9.81 14.14 12.61
CA LEU A 3 -8.80 13.30 11.96
C LEU A 3 -7.53 14.08 11.58
N THR A 4 -7.61 15.41 11.51
CA THR A 4 -6.48 16.30 11.26
C THR A 4 -5.49 16.36 12.44
N ASP A 5 -5.91 15.95 13.64
CA ASP A 5 -5.12 16.11 14.86
C ASP A 5 -4.26 14.87 15.19
N THR A 6 -4.40 13.78 14.43
CA THR A 6 -3.58 12.57 14.64
C THR A 6 -2.18 12.78 14.04
N PRO A 7 -1.10 12.76 14.86
CA PRO A 7 0.26 12.86 14.33
C PRO A 7 0.57 11.75 13.32
N ASN A 8 1.38 12.03 12.32
CA ASN A 8 1.77 11.02 11.32
C ASN A 8 2.39 9.76 11.95
N ALA A 9 3.10 9.92 13.07
CA ALA A 9 3.69 8.80 13.82
C ALA A 9 2.67 7.79 14.40
N ASN A 10 1.39 8.16 14.47
CA ASN A 10 0.33 7.29 15.01
C ASN A 10 -0.57 6.72 13.91
N ARG A 11 -0.19 6.86 12.64
CA ARG A 11 -0.91 6.33 11.48
C ARG A 11 -0.20 5.11 10.93
N LEU A 12 -0.97 4.13 10.44
CA LEU A 12 -0.41 3.00 9.72
C LEU A 12 0.03 3.46 8.33
N HIS A 13 1.32 3.35 8.04
CA HIS A 13 1.87 3.72 6.74
C HIS A 13 1.79 2.55 5.76
N ILE A 14 0.94 2.67 4.77
CA ILE A 14 0.73 1.67 3.72
C ILE A 14 1.29 2.21 2.41
N THR A 15 2.35 1.59 1.91
CA THR A 15 3.01 2.04 0.68
C THR A 15 2.67 1.13 -0.49
N LEU A 16 2.31 1.74 -1.63
CA LEU A 16 2.03 1.06 -2.87
C LEU A 16 3.25 1.09 -3.77
N PHE A 17 3.76 -0.09 -4.10
CA PHE A 17 4.83 -0.30 -5.07
C PHE A 17 4.27 -0.96 -6.33
N GLY A 18 4.78 -0.60 -7.48
CA GLY A 18 4.36 -1.16 -8.75
C GLY A 18 4.80 -0.30 -9.91
N ARG A 19 4.70 -0.85 -11.12
CA ARG A 19 5.03 -0.14 -12.35
C ARG A 19 4.11 1.05 -12.58
N ARG A 20 4.51 1.89 -13.53
CA ARG A 20 3.62 2.92 -14.08
C ARG A 20 2.35 2.27 -14.60
N ASN A 21 1.21 2.91 -14.38
CA ASN A 21 -0.11 2.43 -14.79
C ASN A 21 -0.55 1.07 -14.18
N SER A 22 0.15 0.52 -13.19
CA SER A 22 -0.30 -0.70 -12.49
C SER A 22 -1.61 -0.52 -11.71
N GLY A 23 -2.04 0.73 -11.55
CA GLY A 23 -3.30 1.07 -10.87
C GLY A 23 -3.15 1.41 -9.39
N LYS A 24 -1.96 1.84 -8.94
CA LYS A 24 -1.72 2.27 -7.56
C LYS A 24 -2.71 3.34 -7.11
N SER A 25 -2.79 4.44 -7.85
CA SER A 25 -3.70 5.54 -7.54
C SER A 25 -5.18 5.13 -7.63
N SER A 26 -5.53 4.25 -8.58
CA SER A 26 -6.89 3.70 -8.68
C SER A 26 -7.23 2.82 -7.47
N LEU A 27 -6.27 2.04 -6.97
CA LEU A 27 -6.45 1.22 -5.78
C LEU A 27 -6.63 2.09 -4.53
N ILE A 28 -5.83 3.13 -4.38
CA ILE A 28 -6.01 4.10 -3.28
C ILE A 28 -7.41 4.71 -3.35
N ASN A 29 -7.86 5.14 -4.53
CA ASN A 29 -9.20 5.70 -4.69
C ASN A 29 -10.31 4.68 -4.40
N ALA A 30 -10.13 3.42 -4.79
CA ALA A 30 -11.10 2.35 -4.49
C ALA A 30 -11.18 2.06 -2.99
N LEU A 31 -10.05 2.08 -2.29
CA LEU A 31 -9.99 1.91 -0.84
C LEU A 31 -10.61 3.11 -0.11
N THR A 32 -10.46 4.33 -0.63
CA THR A 32 -11.02 5.57 -0.04
C THR A 32 -12.50 5.76 -0.30
N GLY A 33 -13.03 5.27 -1.40
CA GLY A 33 -14.40 5.53 -1.84
C GLY A 33 -15.49 4.72 -1.13
N GLN A 34 -15.14 3.81 -0.23
CA GLN A 34 -16.08 2.98 0.52
C GLN A 34 -15.99 3.31 2.01
N ASP A 35 -16.80 4.26 2.47
CA ASP A 35 -16.94 4.64 3.90
C ASP A 35 -15.68 5.24 4.56
N THR A 36 -14.89 5.97 3.81
CA THR A 36 -13.66 6.60 4.33
C THR A 36 -13.73 8.12 4.24
N ALA A 37 -13.52 8.81 5.35
CA ALA A 37 -13.32 10.25 5.36
C ALA A 37 -11.90 10.57 4.85
N LEU A 38 -11.80 11.25 3.70
CA LEU A 38 -10.55 11.84 3.22
C LEU A 38 -10.13 12.96 4.17
N VAL A 39 -8.96 12.83 4.76
CA VAL A 39 -8.52 13.81 5.77
C VAL A 39 -7.63 14.91 5.21
N SER A 40 -6.79 14.65 4.26
CA SER A 40 -6.10 15.67 3.44
C SER A 40 -5.17 15.06 2.40
N ASN A 41 -5.04 15.74 1.24
CA ASN A 41 -3.81 15.63 0.45
C ASN A 41 -2.79 16.52 1.15
N THR A 42 -1.75 15.93 1.72
CA THR A 42 -0.61 16.72 2.18
C THR A 42 0.28 16.95 0.95
N PRO A 43 0.32 18.15 0.36
CA PRO A 43 1.28 18.43 -0.70
C PRO A 43 2.67 18.40 -0.07
N GLY A 44 3.42 17.37 -0.38
CA GLY A 44 4.86 17.39 -0.14
C GLY A 44 5.52 18.37 -1.13
N THR A 45 6.69 18.88 -0.76
CA THR A 45 7.58 19.58 -1.70
C THR A 45 7.88 18.67 -2.89
N THR A 46 8.27 19.21 -4.04
CA THR A 46 8.49 18.51 -5.33
C THR A 46 9.40 17.27 -5.28
N THR A 47 9.99 16.98 -4.15
CA THR A 47 10.81 15.81 -3.83
C THR A 47 10.09 14.77 -2.97
N ASP A 48 8.90 15.05 -2.46
CA ASP A 48 8.21 14.18 -1.51
C ASP A 48 7.22 13.23 -2.18
N LEU A 49 7.07 12.04 -1.58
CA LEU A 49 6.11 11.04 -1.98
C LEU A 49 4.68 11.58 -1.78
N VAL A 50 3.82 11.32 -2.76
CA VAL A 50 2.40 11.68 -2.62
C VAL A 50 1.76 10.78 -1.57
N SER A 51 1.17 11.38 -0.55
CA SER A 51 0.51 10.64 0.51
C SER A 51 -0.93 11.08 0.70
N LYS A 52 -1.82 10.13 1.01
CA LYS A 52 -3.22 10.37 1.35
C LYS A 52 -3.50 9.81 2.73
N ALA A 53 -3.88 10.69 3.66
CA ALA A 53 -4.32 10.28 4.98
C ALA A 53 -5.82 9.92 4.95
N MET A 54 -6.17 8.80 5.55
CA MET A 54 -7.54 8.34 5.64
C MET A 54 -7.74 7.46 6.86
N GLU A 55 -8.99 7.30 7.25
CA GLU A 55 -9.38 6.31 8.24
C GLU A 55 -10.02 5.12 7.56
N ILE A 56 -9.57 3.92 7.87
CA ILE A 56 -10.16 2.68 7.37
C ILE A 56 -10.92 2.03 8.53
N GLN A 57 -12.20 1.77 8.31
CA GLN A 57 -13.03 1.10 9.30
C GLN A 57 -12.41 -0.25 9.72
N GLY A 58 -12.27 -0.46 11.02
CA GLY A 58 -11.67 -1.65 11.61
C GLY A 58 -10.14 -1.64 11.68
N ILE A 59 -9.46 -0.70 11.01
CA ILE A 59 -7.99 -0.53 11.06
C ILE A 59 -7.64 0.74 11.81
N GLY A 60 -8.33 1.85 11.53
CA GLY A 60 -8.05 3.17 12.11
C GLY A 60 -7.33 4.10 11.14
N PRO A 61 -6.58 5.09 11.66
CA PRO A 61 -5.93 6.11 10.84
C PRO A 61 -4.76 5.53 10.05
N CYS A 62 -4.82 5.69 8.72
CA CYS A 62 -3.82 5.23 7.77
C CYS A 62 -3.23 6.38 6.96
N LEU A 63 -2.01 6.20 6.49
CA LEU A 63 -1.36 7.05 5.50
C LEU A 63 -0.98 6.18 4.30
N PHE A 64 -1.66 6.38 3.17
CA PHE A 64 -1.29 5.72 1.92
C PHE A 64 -0.22 6.52 1.21
N ILE A 65 0.88 5.87 0.86
CA ILE A 65 2.01 6.46 0.16
C ILE A 65 2.01 5.90 -1.26
N ASP A 66 1.79 6.77 -2.24
CA ASP A 66 1.90 6.42 -3.66
C ASP A 66 3.34 6.65 -4.13
N THR A 67 3.99 5.60 -4.62
CA THR A 67 5.34 5.70 -5.17
C THR A 67 5.28 5.94 -6.68
N PRO A 68 6.27 6.65 -7.27
CA PRO A 68 6.46 6.66 -8.70
C PRO A 68 6.61 5.25 -9.26
N GLY A 69 6.13 4.99 -10.47
CA GLY A 69 6.35 3.70 -11.13
C GLY A 69 7.85 3.40 -11.23
N PHE A 70 8.27 2.18 -10.91
CA PHE A 70 9.69 1.83 -10.93
C PHE A 70 10.23 1.52 -12.35
N ASP A 71 9.38 1.58 -13.36
CA ASP A 71 9.68 1.48 -14.79
C ASP A 71 9.66 2.84 -15.51
N ASP A 72 9.48 3.95 -14.80
CA ASP A 72 9.56 5.28 -15.40
C ASP A 72 10.98 5.55 -15.94
N GLU A 73 11.14 5.46 -17.24
CA GLU A 73 12.38 5.81 -17.95
C GLU A 73 12.57 7.32 -17.94
N GLY A 74 13.47 7.79 -17.13
CA GLY A 74 13.88 9.21 -17.12
C GLY A 74 15.23 9.33 -16.44
N ALA A 75 15.99 10.37 -16.78
CA ALA A 75 17.40 10.65 -16.47
C ALA A 75 17.89 10.49 -15.01
N LEU A 76 17.21 9.74 -14.17
CA LEU A 76 17.37 9.76 -12.72
C LEU A 76 17.15 8.37 -12.07
N GLY A 77 17.73 7.34 -12.62
CA GLY A 77 17.72 6.00 -11.99
C GLY A 77 18.13 6.05 -10.52
N GLU A 78 19.13 6.85 -10.17
CA GLU A 78 19.60 7.05 -8.79
C GLU A 78 18.55 7.76 -7.91
N LEU A 79 17.86 8.77 -8.44
CA LEU A 79 16.77 9.45 -7.72
C LEU A 79 15.57 8.54 -7.48
N ARG A 80 15.29 7.65 -8.41
CA ARG A 80 14.21 6.65 -8.27
C ARG A 80 14.53 5.66 -7.17
N ILE A 81 15.73 5.10 -7.17
CA ILE A 81 16.21 4.19 -6.12
C ILE A 81 16.16 4.90 -4.76
N SER A 82 16.65 6.13 -4.68
CA SER A 82 16.61 6.93 -3.45
C SER A 82 15.18 7.16 -2.95
N ARG A 83 14.22 7.45 -3.85
CA ARG A 83 12.81 7.64 -3.47
C ARG A 83 12.18 6.33 -3.01
N THR A 84 12.47 5.23 -3.69
CA THR A 84 11.99 3.90 -3.29
C THR A 84 12.52 3.51 -1.91
N LEU A 85 13.81 3.71 -1.65
CA LEU A 85 14.40 3.44 -0.33
C LEU A 85 13.79 4.32 0.76
N LYS A 86 13.59 5.62 0.50
CA LYS A 86 12.89 6.52 1.44
C LYS A 86 11.45 6.10 1.71
N ALA A 87 10.76 5.58 0.69
CA ALA A 87 9.41 5.05 0.87
C ALA A 87 9.43 3.79 1.75
N ILE A 88 10.36 2.87 1.48
CA ILE A 88 10.53 1.64 2.27
C ILE A 88 10.79 1.95 3.75
N GLU A 89 11.63 2.94 4.06
CA GLU A 89 11.94 3.35 5.44
C GLU A 89 10.72 3.85 6.24
N LYS A 90 9.68 4.32 5.54
CA LYS A 90 8.45 4.82 6.15
C LYS A 90 7.30 3.81 6.10
N THR A 91 7.54 2.62 5.58
CA THR A 91 6.49 1.63 5.29
C THR A 91 6.28 0.68 6.47
N ASP A 92 5.06 0.56 6.95
CA ASP A 92 4.64 -0.47 7.89
C ASP A 92 4.11 -1.71 7.17
N ILE A 93 3.34 -1.50 6.07
CA ILE A 93 2.81 -2.57 5.20
C ILE A 93 2.99 -2.15 3.75
N ALA A 94 3.46 -3.06 2.91
CA ALA A 94 3.63 -2.84 1.47
C ALA A 94 2.57 -3.55 0.64
N LEU A 95 1.91 -2.83 -0.26
CA LEU A 95 1.11 -3.39 -1.35
C LEU A 95 1.99 -3.43 -2.61
N LEU A 96 2.30 -4.62 -3.11
CA LEU A 96 3.14 -4.81 -4.30
C LEU A 96 2.27 -5.19 -5.49
N LEU A 97 2.02 -4.22 -6.39
CA LEU A 97 1.21 -4.43 -7.58
C LEU A 97 2.04 -5.10 -8.68
N CYS A 98 1.63 -6.30 -9.06
CA CYS A 98 2.21 -7.09 -10.14
C CYS A 98 1.32 -7.00 -11.39
N GLU A 99 1.92 -6.95 -12.58
CA GLU A 99 1.16 -6.80 -13.82
C GLU A 99 1.31 -7.95 -14.80
N ASP A 100 2.50 -8.54 -14.90
CA ASP A 100 2.80 -9.57 -15.88
C ASP A 100 3.87 -10.57 -15.36
N THR A 101 4.38 -11.40 -16.24
CA THR A 101 5.43 -12.38 -15.92
C THR A 101 6.82 -11.78 -15.77
N THR A 102 7.02 -10.53 -16.17
CA THR A 102 8.29 -9.83 -16.06
C THR A 102 8.43 -9.20 -14.67
N LEU A 103 8.75 -9.99 -13.67
CA LEU A 103 8.78 -9.59 -12.26
C LEU A 103 10.17 -9.12 -11.78
N PHE A 104 10.99 -8.56 -12.65
CA PHE A 104 12.35 -8.17 -12.26
C PHE A 104 12.37 -7.13 -11.14
N HIS A 105 11.68 -6.02 -11.34
CA HIS A 105 11.62 -4.93 -10.35
C HIS A 105 10.81 -5.30 -9.11
N GLU A 106 9.73 -6.05 -9.31
CA GLU A 106 8.90 -6.55 -8.21
C GLU A 106 9.73 -7.44 -7.26
N LYS A 107 10.61 -8.29 -7.79
CA LYS A 107 11.50 -9.13 -7.00
C LYS A 107 12.56 -8.32 -6.26
N GLU A 108 13.12 -7.27 -6.89
CA GLU A 108 14.06 -6.36 -6.22
C GLU A 108 13.41 -5.66 -5.03
N ILE A 109 12.22 -5.09 -5.25
CA ILE A 109 11.44 -4.43 -4.18
C ILE A 109 11.08 -5.44 -3.08
N LEU A 110 10.62 -6.62 -3.45
CA LEU A 110 10.28 -7.69 -2.50
C LEU A 110 11.49 -8.09 -1.64
N ALA A 111 12.68 -8.18 -2.24
CA ALA A 111 13.91 -8.50 -1.51
C ALA A 111 14.24 -7.42 -0.47
N LEU A 112 14.16 -6.14 -0.85
CA LEU A 112 14.40 -5.00 0.05
C LEU A 112 13.37 -4.96 1.20
N LEU A 113 12.09 -5.20 0.89
CA LEU A 113 11.03 -5.24 1.91
C LEU A 113 11.23 -6.40 2.89
N LYS A 114 11.64 -7.57 2.40
CA LYS A 114 11.96 -8.74 3.24
C LYS A 114 13.17 -8.49 4.14
N GLU A 115 14.21 -7.86 3.62
CA GLU A 115 15.40 -7.49 4.40
C GLU A 115 15.04 -6.56 5.58
N LYS A 116 14.08 -5.67 5.38
CA LYS A 116 13.55 -4.76 6.41
C LYS A 116 12.45 -5.39 7.29
N ASN A 117 12.10 -6.66 7.08
CA ASN A 117 10.99 -7.34 7.75
C ASN A 117 9.63 -6.64 7.58
N ILE A 118 9.41 -5.95 6.46
CA ILE A 118 8.15 -5.28 6.16
C ILE A 118 7.17 -6.30 5.57
N PRO A 119 5.96 -6.44 6.14
CA PRO A 119 4.91 -7.28 5.57
C PRO A 119 4.54 -6.85 4.16
N VAL A 120 4.45 -7.81 3.23
CA VAL A 120 4.10 -7.57 1.83
C VAL A 120 2.78 -8.26 1.50
N ILE A 121 1.92 -7.55 0.79
CA ILE A 121 0.69 -8.06 0.18
C ILE A 121 0.85 -7.89 -1.34
N PRO A 122 1.16 -8.97 -2.08
CA PRO A 122 1.17 -8.91 -3.54
C PRO A 122 -0.26 -8.76 -4.07
N VAL A 123 -0.42 -7.94 -5.09
CA VAL A 123 -1.73 -7.62 -5.68
C VAL A 123 -1.64 -7.76 -7.19
N LEU A 124 -2.50 -8.58 -7.77
CA LEU A 124 -2.73 -8.62 -9.21
C LEU A 124 -3.98 -7.81 -9.52
N ASN A 125 -3.77 -6.62 -10.06
CA ASN A 125 -4.85 -5.69 -10.40
C ASN A 125 -5.33 -5.87 -11.86
N LYS A 126 -6.47 -5.25 -12.18
CA LYS A 126 -7.07 -5.22 -13.52
C LYS A 126 -7.56 -6.60 -14.01
N ILE A 127 -8.08 -7.43 -13.10
CA ILE A 127 -8.63 -8.75 -13.50
C ILE A 127 -9.85 -8.63 -14.41
N ASP A 128 -10.51 -7.47 -14.45
CA ASP A 128 -11.64 -7.14 -15.32
C ASP A 128 -11.29 -7.15 -16.82
N ILE A 129 -10.01 -6.96 -17.16
CA ILE A 129 -9.52 -6.94 -18.55
C ILE A 129 -8.49 -8.06 -18.85
N ARG A 130 -8.30 -9.00 -17.93
CA ARG A 130 -7.30 -10.08 -18.06
C ARG A 130 -8.00 -11.43 -18.25
N GLU A 131 -7.66 -12.13 -19.32
CA GLU A 131 -8.22 -13.45 -19.61
C GLU A 131 -7.62 -14.58 -18.77
N ASN A 132 -6.38 -14.44 -18.29
CA ASN A 132 -5.60 -15.50 -17.63
C ASN A 132 -5.11 -15.09 -16.23
N SER A 133 -5.95 -14.44 -15.44
CA SER A 133 -5.57 -13.93 -14.11
C SER A 133 -5.10 -15.04 -13.16
N ASP A 134 -5.72 -16.23 -13.19
CA ASP A 134 -5.36 -17.35 -12.31
C ASP A 134 -3.98 -17.93 -12.67
N HIS A 135 -3.66 -18.06 -13.96
CA HIS A 135 -2.34 -18.50 -14.40
C HIS A 135 -1.25 -17.52 -13.98
N LEU A 136 -1.52 -16.23 -14.14
CA LEU A 136 -0.57 -15.20 -13.73
C LEU A 136 -0.41 -15.15 -12.21
N ALA A 137 -1.50 -15.34 -11.46
CA ALA A 137 -1.45 -15.42 -10.00
C ALA A 137 -0.58 -16.61 -9.55
N THR A 138 -0.76 -17.77 -10.13
CA THR A 138 0.08 -18.96 -9.85
C THR A 138 1.54 -18.69 -10.16
N TYR A 139 1.83 -18.05 -11.29
CA TYR A 139 3.22 -17.69 -11.64
C TYR A 139 3.81 -16.70 -10.63
N ILE A 140 3.08 -15.67 -10.23
CA ILE A 140 3.53 -14.70 -9.23
C ILE A 140 3.80 -15.40 -7.90
N GLU A 141 2.91 -16.29 -7.47
CA GLU A 141 3.09 -17.07 -6.25
C GLU A 141 4.35 -17.94 -6.29
N GLU A 142 4.59 -18.64 -7.37
CA GLU A 142 5.81 -19.43 -7.56
C GLU A 142 7.08 -18.59 -7.47
N GLN A 143 7.05 -17.38 -8.02
CA GLN A 143 8.22 -16.50 -8.07
C GLN A 143 8.43 -15.72 -6.76
N CYS A 144 7.37 -15.23 -6.15
CA CYS A 144 7.43 -14.38 -4.96
C CYS A 144 7.25 -15.16 -3.65
N LYS A 145 6.79 -16.43 -3.73
CA LYS A 145 6.45 -17.30 -2.59
C LYS A 145 5.34 -16.73 -1.71
N ILE A 146 4.48 -15.90 -2.28
CA ILE A 146 3.31 -15.30 -1.63
C ILE A 146 2.20 -15.25 -2.68
N HIS A 147 1.01 -15.73 -2.32
CA HIS A 147 -0.16 -15.69 -3.20
C HIS A 147 -0.66 -14.26 -3.39
N PRO A 148 -0.81 -13.76 -4.63
CA PRO A 148 -1.32 -12.41 -4.85
C PRO A 148 -2.84 -12.34 -4.67
N LEU A 149 -3.33 -11.22 -4.18
CA LEU A 149 -4.75 -10.90 -4.18
C LEU A 149 -5.18 -10.45 -5.58
N LEU A 150 -6.24 -11.07 -6.10
CA LEU A 150 -6.80 -10.74 -7.42
C LEU A 150 -7.87 -9.68 -7.26
N ILE A 151 -7.68 -8.52 -7.89
CA ILE A 151 -8.58 -7.38 -7.78
C ILE A 151 -8.84 -6.67 -9.10
N SER A 152 -9.93 -5.93 -9.15
CA SER A 152 -10.12 -4.82 -10.08
C SER A 152 -10.39 -3.55 -9.27
N ALA A 153 -9.42 -2.66 -9.21
CA ALA A 153 -9.60 -1.38 -8.55
C ALA A 153 -10.65 -0.52 -9.27
N LYS A 154 -10.75 -0.64 -10.60
CA LYS A 154 -11.72 0.06 -11.42
C LYS A 154 -13.16 -0.40 -11.12
N GLU A 155 -13.38 -1.69 -11.13
CA GLU A 155 -14.71 -2.30 -10.89
C GLU A 155 -14.99 -2.55 -9.39
N LYS A 156 -14.06 -2.16 -8.52
CA LYS A 156 -14.12 -2.37 -7.05
C LYS A 156 -14.28 -3.83 -6.62
N ILE A 157 -13.75 -4.76 -7.43
CA ILE A 157 -13.75 -6.20 -7.13
C ILE A 157 -12.54 -6.51 -6.25
N GLY A 158 -12.73 -7.30 -5.19
CA GLY A 158 -11.65 -7.77 -4.32
C GLY A 158 -11.06 -6.72 -3.38
N ILE A 159 -11.62 -5.50 -3.31
CA ILE A 159 -11.11 -4.41 -2.45
C ILE A 159 -11.19 -4.80 -0.96
N GLU A 160 -12.24 -5.51 -0.58
CA GLU A 160 -12.38 -5.99 0.80
C GLU A 160 -11.30 -7.01 1.19
N LEU A 161 -10.81 -7.81 0.25
CA LEU A 161 -9.68 -8.72 0.48
C LEU A 161 -8.41 -7.97 0.85
N ILE A 162 -8.18 -6.80 0.26
CA ILE A 162 -7.05 -5.92 0.63
C ILE A 162 -7.19 -5.45 2.08
N ARG A 163 -8.39 -5.03 2.50
CA ARG A 163 -8.65 -4.60 3.89
C ARG A 163 -8.39 -5.71 4.88
N GLN A 164 -8.90 -6.91 4.60
CA GLN A 164 -8.68 -8.10 5.43
C GLN A 164 -7.19 -8.45 5.53
N ALA A 165 -6.47 -8.45 4.40
CA ALA A 165 -5.04 -8.73 4.38
C ALA A 165 -4.22 -7.69 5.15
N ILE A 166 -4.62 -6.41 5.13
CA ILE A 166 -4.00 -5.36 5.95
C ILE A 166 -4.26 -5.65 7.43
N LEU A 167 -5.49 -5.97 7.83
CA LEU A 167 -5.87 -6.32 9.20
C LEU A 167 -5.02 -7.49 9.75
N GLU A 168 -4.83 -8.53 8.97
CA GLU A 168 -4.03 -9.71 9.33
C GLU A 168 -2.54 -9.40 9.52
N LYS A 169 -2.05 -8.34 8.91
CA LYS A 169 -0.63 -7.93 8.92
C LYS A 169 -0.36 -6.71 9.79
N LEU A 170 -1.35 -6.27 10.57
CA LEU A 170 -1.14 -5.14 11.51
C LEU A 170 0.01 -5.44 12.46
N PRO A 171 0.93 -4.49 12.70
CA PRO A 171 1.91 -4.59 13.75
C PRO A 171 1.22 -4.81 15.11
N SER A 172 1.79 -5.68 15.95
CA SER A 172 1.23 -6.03 17.28
C SER A 172 0.99 -4.81 18.18
N ASP A 173 1.74 -3.74 17.95
CA ASP A 173 1.69 -2.50 18.74
C ASP A 173 0.66 -1.49 18.17
N PHE A 174 0.15 -1.77 16.96
CA PHE A 174 -0.83 -0.89 16.33
C PHE A 174 -2.21 -1.15 16.93
N GLY A 175 -2.75 -0.19 17.61
CA GLY A 175 -4.05 -0.29 18.29
C GLY A 175 -3.99 -0.35 19.82
N GLN A 176 -2.89 -0.79 20.43
CA GLN A 176 -2.76 -0.73 21.88
C GLN A 176 -2.72 0.72 22.40
N GLN A 177 -2.22 1.66 21.59
CA GLN A 177 -2.22 3.09 21.91
C GLN A 177 -3.60 3.74 21.83
N SER A 178 -4.53 3.17 21.06
CA SER A 178 -5.90 3.66 20.97
C SER A 178 -6.74 3.27 22.18
N ILE A 179 -6.57 2.05 22.67
CA ILE A 179 -7.33 1.51 23.82
C ILE A 179 -6.91 2.20 25.13
N THR A 180 -5.62 2.54 25.27
CA THR A 180 -5.13 3.20 26.49
C THR A 180 -5.63 4.66 26.61
N ARG A 181 -5.99 5.30 25.51
CA ARG A 181 -6.53 6.67 25.52
C ARG A 181 -8.01 6.75 25.87
N GLU A 182 -8.82 5.75 25.52
CA GLU A 182 -10.24 5.72 25.93
C GLU A 182 -10.41 5.48 27.43
N LEU A 183 -9.49 4.73 28.06
CA LEU A 183 -9.54 4.45 29.49
C LEU A 183 -9.03 5.60 30.39
N VAL A 184 -8.38 6.61 29.83
CA VAL A 184 -7.83 7.76 30.59
C VAL A 184 -8.79 8.97 30.59
N THR A 185 -9.83 8.97 29.77
CA THR A 185 -10.80 10.09 29.68
C THR A 185 -12.07 9.90 30.51
N GLU A 186 -12.19 8.79 31.27
CA GLU A 186 -13.31 8.53 32.19
C GLU A 186 -12.89 8.54 33.68
N ASN A 187 -12.15 9.54 34.10
CA ASN A 187 -11.97 9.86 35.52
C ASN A 187 -11.95 11.36 35.77
#